data_c5774387a79e6baefd595c029bb256b3
#
_entry.id   c5774387a79e6baefd595c029bb256b3
#
_cell.length_a   1.000
_cell.length_b   1.000
_cell.length_c   1.000
_cell.angle_alpha   90.00
_cell.angle_beta   90.00
_cell.angle_gamma   90.00
#
_symmetry.space_group_name_H-M   'P 1'
#
loop_
_entity.id
_entity.type
_entity.pdbx_description
1 polymer ?
#
loop_
_entity_poly.entity_id
_entity_poly.type
_entity_poly.pdbx_seq_one_letter_code
_entity_poly.pdbx_strand_id
1 'polypeptide(L)'
;WQHGYTHLRFEKADPAYPLSILWDRYIGEMIQHRDFLKSQACTNGVNPRFDAWRERQILRTSSECGLSGGSITHPLVAYELSDGCSVGCWFCGISADKFKGNFAYTPENAALWRGVQETMVELFGDAAQSAFCYWATDPMDNPDYPKFIDDVWKITGYLPQTTTAAPLRDTARTREVLAMFDDHGSITNRFSVLTRTILERVHAEFTPDELMGVELVLQNKEALMIKAPAGKARERAEAMKARGEDPKLSLLQGDHSTIACVSGFLVNMVKGTVQMITPTRPNVRWKNGYKILGTRFFDSVKSYRGAIDSLLDAATVELHSDQPVRLRADLQVEDTERGFAMFSKSIRHECRASFNADLKGLLLSGEHTYGSILQRLVGNGEDVLVVDQVLEDLFLNGLLMEDIDLRDAGVLSPGAMGARTTVAQPIAS
;
A
#
# COMPACT_ATOMS: atom_id res chain seq x y z
N TRP A 1 13.30 26.76 -7.52
CA TRP A 1 11.86 26.96 -7.59
C TRP A 1 11.17 26.71 -6.23
N GLN A 2 11.19 25.50 -5.69
CA GLN A 2 10.48 25.14 -4.45
C GLN A 2 10.84 26.00 -3.23
N HIS A 3 12.04 26.52 -3.15
CA HIS A 3 12.52 27.31 -2.02
C HIS A 3 12.51 28.84 -2.30
N GLY A 4 12.59 29.24 -3.57
CA GLY A 4 12.69 30.64 -3.95
C GLY A 4 11.36 31.37 -4.09
N TYR A 5 10.26 30.64 -4.35
CA TYR A 5 8.97 31.23 -4.73
C TYR A 5 7.79 30.81 -3.85
N THR A 6 8.06 30.30 -2.66
CA THR A 6 7.02 29.91 -1.68
C THR A 6 6.10 31.05 -1.29
N HIS A 7 6.61 32.30 -1.34
CA HIS A 7 5.84 33.52 -1.07
C HIS A 7 4.84 33.89 -2.17
N LEU A 8 4.89 33.23 -3.32
CA LEU A 8 3.97 33.44 -4.47
C LEU A 8 2.91 32.35 -4.60
N ARG A 9 2.83 31.44 -3.62
CA ARG A 9 1.94 30.28 -3.69
C ARG A 9 0.64 30.48 -2.94
N PHE A 10 -0.42 29.83 -3.41
CA PHE A 10 -1.75 29.80 -2.78
C PHE A 10 -2.33 31.21 -2.52
N GLU A 11 -2.65 31.55 -1.30
CA GLU A 11 -3.25 32.83 -0.92
C GLU A 11 -2.35 34.05 -1.22
N LYS A 12 -1.07 33.83 -1.48
CA LYS A 12 -0.10 34.85 -1.86
C LYS A 12 0.15 34.89 -3.37
N ALA A 13 -0.72 34.25 -4.14
CA ALA A 13 -0.58 34.19 -5.58
C ALA A 13 -0.59 35.58 -6.19
N ASP A 14 0.41 35.87 -7.02
CA ASP A 14 0.54 37.14 -7.75
C ASP A 14 0.24 36.90 -9.24
N PRO A 15 -0.75 37.61 -9.83
CA PRO A 15 -1.07 37.52 -11.26
C PRO A 15 0.12 37.78 -12.19
N ALA A 16 1.15 38.48 -11.73
CA ALA A 16 2.39 38.68 -12.49
C ALA A 16 3.17 37.36 -12.72
N TYR A 17 2.83 36.30 -11.99
CA TYR A 17 3.46 34.99 -12.09
C TYR A 17 2.45 33.88 -12.44
N PRO A 18 1.85 33.89 -13.64
CA PRO A 18 0.76 32.98 -14.02
C PRO A 18 1.12 31.49 -13.94
N LEU A 19 2.38 31.13 -14.19
CA LEU A 19 2.85 29.74 -14.09
C LEU A 19 2.84 29.23 -12.65
N SER A 20 3.03 30.10 -11.64
CA SER A 20 2.90 29.71 -10.25
C SER A 20 1.46 29.38 -9.89
N ILE A 21 0.51 30.15 -10.41
CA ILE A 21 -0.93 29.95 -10.21
C ILE A 21 -1.37 28.65 -10.89
N LEU A 22 -0.91 28.40 -12.12
CA LEU A 22 -1.20 27.13 -12.83
C LEU A 22 -0.64 25.92 -12.09
N TRP A 23 0.57 26.03 -11.55
CA TRP A 23 1.17 24.97 -10.74
C TRP A 23 0.37 24.68 -9.47
N ASP A 24 -0.07 25.69 -8.76
CA ASP A 24 -0.88 25.51 -7.53
C ASP A 24 -2.25 24.89 -7.85
N ARG A 25 -2.86 25.25 -8.99
CA ARG A 25 -4.08 24.61 -9.49
C ARG A 25 -3.85 23.14 -9.76
N TYR A 26 -2.81 22.79 -10.51
CA TYR A 26 -2.44 21.41 -10.81
C TYR A 26 -2.22 20.59 -9.53
N ILE A 27 -1.49 21.12 -8.56
CA ILE A 27 -1.29 20.44 -7.27
C ILE A 27 -2.62 20.27 -6.52
N GLY A 28 -3.50 21.27 -6.57
CA GLY A 28 -4.85 21.18 -6.00
C GLY A 28 -5.67 20.06 -6.63
N GLU A 29 -5.67 19.94 -7.95
CA GLU A 29 -6.35 18.87 -8.70
C GLU A 29 -5.77 17.50 -8.36
N MET A 30 -4.44 17.37 -8.24
CA MET A 30 -3.79 16.13 -7.83
C MET A 30 -4.16 15.70 -6.40
N ILE A 31 -4.30 16.66 -5.48
CA ILE A 31 -4.76 16.38 -4.11
C ILE A 31 -6.22 15.90 -4.13
N GLN A 32 -7.10 16.57 -4.86
CA GLN A 32 -8.50 16.17 -4.99
C GLN A 32 -8.63 14.77 -5.61
N HIS A 33 -7.85 14.49 -6.65
CA HIS A 33 -7.81 13.18 -7.27
C HIS A 33 -7.31 12.08 -6.31
N ARG A 34 -6.28 12.36 -5.51
CA ARG A 34 -5.83 11.44 -4.45
C ARG A 34 -6.93 11.15 -3.44
N ASP A 35 -7.64 12.18 -2.99
CA ASP A 35 -8.72 12.03 -2.00
C ASP A 35 -9.92 11.30 -2.60
N PHE A 36 -10.20 11.51 -3.88
CA PHE A 36 -11.15 10.72 -4.65
C PHE A 36 -10.75 9.24 -4.69
N LEU A 37 -9.52 8.90 -5.09
CA LEU A 37 -9.04 7.50 -5.11
C LEU A 37 -9.13 6.85 -3.73
N LYS A 38 -8.86 7.59 -2.67
CA LYS A 38 -8.98 7.10 -1.29
C LYS A 38 -10.43 6.76 -0.93
N SER A 39 -11.39 7.56 -1.36
CA SER A 39 -12.80 7.30 -1.16
C SER A 39 -13.32 6.16 -2.04
N GLN A 40 -12.86 6.06 -3.27
CA GLN A 40 -13.26 5.04 -4.24
C GLN A 40 -12.87 3.61 -3.84
N ALA A 41 -11.85 3.43 -3.01
CA ALA A 41 -11.45 2.11 -2.55
C ALA A 41 -12.33 1.53 -1.42
N CYS A 42 -13.36 2.26 -0.97
CA CYS A 42 -14.43 1.75 -0.10
C CYS A 42 -15.50 1.09 -0.96
N THR A 43 -15.98 -0.09 -0.55
CA THR A 43 -17.00 -0.84 -1.34
C THR A 43 -18.40 -0.30 -1.13
N ASN A 44 -18.56 0.68 -0.23
CA ASN A 44 -19.87 1.28 0.11
C ASN A 44 -20.94 0.24 0.50
N GLY A 45 -20.53 -0.79 1.21
CA GLY A 45 -21.40 -1.85 1.70
C GLY A 45 -21.59 -3.04 0.75
N VAL A 46 -20.98 -3.06 -0.44
CA VAL A 46 -20.95 -4.25 -1.30
C VAL A 46 -20.20 -5.38 -0.59
N ASN A 47 -19.12 -5.06 0.11
CA ASN A 47 -18.38 -6.01 0.96
C ASN A 47 -18.14 -5.38 2.35
N PRO A 48 -19.12 -5.44 3.28
CA PRO A 48 -19.01 -4.80 4.59
C PRO A 48 -17.83 -5.33 5.41
N ARG A 49 -17.48 -6.60 5.26
CA ARG A 49 -16.35 -7.22 5.95
C ARG A 49 -15.03 -6.61 5.51
N PHE A 50 -14.84 -6.44 4.21
CA PHE A 50 -13.66 -5.76 3.68
C PHE A 50 -13.61 -4.29 4.12
N ASP A 51 -14.74 -3.58 4.06
CA ASP A 51 -14.81 -2.16 4.45
C ASP A 51 -14.41 -1.98 5.93
N ALA A 52 -14.95 -2.78 6.85
CA ALA A 52 -14.60 -2.72 8.27
C ALA A 52 -13.11 -3.02 8.52
N TRP A 53 -12.57 -4.07 7.87
CA TRP A 53 -11.14 -4.38 7.94
C TRP A 53 -10.29 -3.24 7.39
N ARG A 54 -10.62 -2.71 6.21
CA ARG A 54 -9.86 -1.64 5.54
C ARG A 54 -9.86 -0.35 6.37
N GLU A 55 -10.99 0.06 6.92
CA GLU A 55 -11.10 1.26 7.76
C GLU A 55 -10.15 1.16 8.97
N ARG A 56 -10.17 0.04 9.66
CA ARG A 56 -9.23 -0.21 10.77
C ARG A 56 -7.78 -0.17 10.31
N GLN A 57 -7.45 -0.70 9.12
CA GLN A 57 -6.09 -0.62 8.59
C GLN A 57 -5.68 0.82 8.27
N ILE A 58 -6.59 1.66 7.80
CA ILE A 58 -6.34 3.09 7.58
C ILE A 58 -6.02 3.80 8.89
N LEU A 59 -6.83 3.58 9.94
CA LEU A 59 -6.61 4.15 11.26
C LEU A 59 -5.28 3.68 11.86
N ARG A 60 -5.02 2.38 11.80
CA ARG A 60 -3.75 1.78 12.26
C ARG A 60 -2.55 2.38 11.53
N THR A 61 -2.59 2.45 10.21
CA THR A 61 -1.49 2.96 9.39
C THR A 61 -1.25 4.44 9.65
N SER A 62 -2.30 5.24 9.78
CA SER A 62 -2.21 6.66 10.13
C SER A 62 -1.54 6.84 11.50
N SER A 63 -1.87 5.99 12.47
CA SER A 63 -1.25 5.98 13.79
C SER A 63 0.23 5.57 13.75
N GLU A 64 0.58 4.49 13.03
CA GLU A 64 1.96 3.97 12.95
C GLU A 64 2.91 4.89 12.16
N CYS A 65 2.45 5.43 11.03
CA CYS A 65 3.27 6.19 10.08
C CYS A 65 3.25 7.70 10.33
N GLY A 66 2.44 8.19 11.26
CA GLY A 66 2.34 9.61 11.59
C GLY A 66 1.73 10.44 10.44
N LEU A 67 2.15 11.69 10.30
CA LEU A 67 1.58 12.61 9.29
C LEU A 67 1.61 12.05 7.87
N SER A 68 2.66 11.31 7.51
CA SER A 68 2.75 10.66 6.19
C SER A 68 1.74 9.52 6.01
N GLY A 69 1.29 8.88 7.10
CA GLY A 69 0.25 7.85 7.06
C GLY A 69 -1.09 8.37 6.56
N GLY A 70 -1.44 9.60 6.92
CA GLY A 70 -2.67 10.25 6.46
C GLY A 70 -2.73 10.53 4.97
N SER A 71 -1.58 10.55 4.27
CA SER A 71 -1.51 10.76 2.82
C SER A 71 -1.54 9.47 2.00
N ILE A 72 -1.55 8.29 2.63
CA ILE A 72 -1.66 7.01 1.94
C ILE A 72 -3.07 6.84 1.37
N THR A 73 -3.17 6.43 0.12
CA THR A 73 -4.45 6.34 -0.61
C THR A 73 -5.22 5.06 -0.36
N HIS A 74 -4.56 4.00 0.12
CA HIS A 74 -5.14 2.68 0.41
C HIS A 74 -5.97 2.09 -0.75
N PRO A 75 -5.43 1.97 -1.98
CA PRO A 75 -6.11 1.32 -3.08
C PRO A 75 -6.51 -0.11 -2.74
N LEU A 76 -7.54 -0.61 -3.44
CA LEU A 76 -8.03 -1.97 -3.27
C LEU A 76 -7.01 -3.02 -3.72
N VAL A 77 -6.36 -2.80 -4.86
CA VAL A 77 -5.53 -3.83 -5.47
C VAL A 77 -4.35 -3.27 -6.27
N ALA A 78 -3.23 -3.97 -6.19
CA ALA A 78 -2.10 -3.81 -7.12
C ALA A 78 -1.91 -5.12 -7.90
N TYR A 79 -1.74 -4.99 -9.21
CA TYR A 79 -1.46 -6.12 -10.10
C TYR A 79 -0.02 -6.07 -10.59
N GLU A 80 0.65 -7.21 -10.59
CA GLU A 80 1.96 -7.39 -11.21
C GLU A 80 1.81 -8.23 -12.47
N LEU A 81 2.08 -7.60 -13.62
CA LEU A 81 2.05 -8.22 -14.96
C LEU A 81 3.43 -8.75 -15.38
N SER A 82 4.41 -8.63 -14.48
CA SER A 82 5.77 -9.16 -14.64
C SER A 82 6.24 -9.77 -13.32
N ASP A 83 7.17 -10.69 -13.35
CA ASP A 83 7.89 -11.16 -12.17
C ASP A 83 9.23 -10.45 -12.07
N GLY A 84 9.35 -9.59 -11.06
CA GLY A 84 10.50 -8.74 -10.83
C GLY A 84 10.52 -7.49 -11.71
N CYS A 85 11.59 -6.70 -11.59
CA CYS A 85 11.75 -5.40 -12.23
C CYS A 85 13.14 -5.27 -12.87
N SER A 86 13.17 -4.78 -14.11
CA SER A 86 14.44 -4.59 -14.84
C SER A 86 15.16 -3.30 -14.50
N VAL A 87 14.50 -2.33 -13.84
CA VAL A 87 15.06 -1.00 -13.55
C VAL A 87 16.15 -1.07 -12.47
N GLY A 88 15.95 -1.88 -11.43
CA GLY A 88 16.99 -2.12 -10.43
C GLY A 88 17.33 -0.93 -9.54
N CYS A 89 16.37 -0.07 -9.19
CA CYS A 89 16.59 1.10 -8.32
C CYS A 89 17.27 0.72 -7.01
N TRP A 90 18.38 1.38 -6.67
CA TRP A 90 19.13 1.12 -5.45
C TRP A 90 18.35 1.46 -4.16
N PHE A 91 17.33 2.30 -4.27
CA PHE A 91 16.46 2.76 -3.18
C PHE A 91 15.07 2.10 -3.21
N CYS A 92 14.88 1.03 -3.96
CA CYS A 92 13.58 0.38 -4.09
C CYS A 92 13.02 -0.04 -2.73
N GLY A 93 11.98 0.66 -2.27
CA GLY A 93 11.37 0.40 -0.95
C GLY A 93 10.60 -0.92 -0.89
N ILE A 94 10.22 -1.48 -2.04
CA ILE A 94 9.55 -2.78 -2.16
C ILE A 94 10.55 -3.93 -2.34
N SER A 95 11.85 -3.65 -2.53
CA SER A 95 12.89 -4.65 -2.78
C SER A 95 12.61 -5.54 -3.99
N ALA A 96 12.13 -4.95 -5.08
CA ALA A 96 11.85 -5.72 -6.29
C ALA A 96 13.03 -6.64 -6.68
N ASP A 97 12.71 -7.90 -6.98
CA ASP A 97 13.63 -8.87 -7.55
C ASP A 97 14.11 -8.44 -8.93
N LYS A 98 15.15 -9.07 -9.45
CA LYS A 98 15.51 -8.93 -10.86
C LYS A 98 14.39 -9.48 -11.72
N PHE A 99 14.17 -8.83 -12.86
CA PHE A 99 13.19 -9.26 -13.85
C PHE A 99 13.44 -10.71 -14.28
N LYS A 100 12.36 -11.51 -14.34
CA LYS A 100 12.40 -12.94 -14.69
C LYS A 100 11.50 -13.28 -15.87
N GLY A 101 10.43 -12.51 -16.09
CA GLY A 101 9.49 -12.75 -17.20
C GLY A 101 8.20 -11.95 -17.08
N ASN A 102 7.37 -12.06 -18.11
CA ASN A 102 6.11 -11.35 -18.25
C ASN A 102 4.92 -12.33 -18.29
N PHE A 103 3.78 -11.84 -17.84
CA PHE A 103 2.48 -12.39 -18.16
C PHE A 103 2.10 -11.89 -19.56
N ALA A 104 2.26 -12.75 -20.58
CA ALA A 104 2.01 -12.37 -21.97
C ALA A 104 0.50 -12.30 -22.25
N TYR A 105 0.07 -11.41 -23.13
CA TYR A 105 -1.34 -11.27 -23.51
C TYR A 105 -1.73 -12.28 -24.59
N THR A 106 -1.71 -13.59 -24.21
CA THR A 106 -2.28 -14.66 -25.02
C THR A 106 -3.81 -14.70 -24.87
N PRO A 107 -4.57 -15.37 -25.76
CA PRO A 107 -6.03 -15.51 -25.58
C PRO A 107 -6.43 -16.07 -24.22
N GLU A 108 -5.70 -17.07 -23.73
CA GLU A 108 -5.94 -17.74 -22.45
C GLU A 108 -5.65 -16.80 -21.26
N ASN A 109 -4.51 -16.14 -21.31
CA ASN A 109 -4.10 -15.19 -20.28
C ASN A 109 -5.00 -13.94 -20.26
N ALA A 110 -5.41 -13.46 -21.43
CA ALA A 110 -6.36 -12.36 -21.54
C ALA A 110 -7.75 -12.74 -20.95
N ALA A 111 -8.20 -13.99 -21.18
CA ALA A 111 -9.43 -14.47 -20.58
C ALA A 111 -9.32 -14.57 -19.06
N LEU A 112 -8.20 -15.09 -18.54
CA LEU A 112 -7.94 -15.12 -17.08
C LEU A 112 -7.88 -13.71 -16.50
N TRP A 113 -7.17 -12.79 -17.17
CA TRP A 113 -7.06 -11.38 -16.73
C TRP A 113 -8.41 -10.68 -16.62
N ARG A 114 -9.24 -10.77 -17.67
CA ARG A 114 -10.60 -10.20 -17.65
C ARG A 114 -11.45 -10.81 -16.54
N GLY A 115 -11.43 -12.14 -16.40
CA GLY A 115 -12.15 -12.80 -15.33
C GLY A 115 -11.69 -12.42 -13.91
N VAL A 116 -10.40 -12.09 -13.73
CA VAL A 116 -9.86 -11.51 -12.49
C VAL A 116 -10.47 -10.13 -12.25
N GLN A 117 -10.52 -9.25 -13.28
CA GLN A 117 -11.11 -7.91 -13.15
C GLN A 117 -12.63 -7.98 -12.87
N GLU A 118 -13.35 -8.83 -13.60
CA GLU A 118 -14.79 -9.06 -13.41
C GLU A 118 -15.08 -9.58 -11.99
N THR A 119 -14.27 -10.50 -11.47
CA THR A 119 -14.37 -10.98 -10.09
C THR A 119 -14.19 -9.85 -9.08
N MET A 120 -13.25 -8.93 -9.31
CA MET A 120 -13.04 -7.80 -8.41
C MET A 120 -14.23 -6.85 -8.43
N VAL A 121 -14.81 -6.55 -9.60
CA VAL A 121 -16.02 -5.74 -9.70
C VAL A 121 -17.20 -6.44 -9.00
N GLU A 122 -17.35 -7.74 -9.17
CA GLU A 122 -18.44 -8.50 -8.51
C GLU A 122 -18.32 -8.45 -6.98
N LEU A 123 -17.12 -8.62 -6.44
CA LEU A 123 -16.89 -8.70 -4.99
C LEU A 123 -16.80 -7.33 -4.30
N PHE A 124 -16.38 -6.28 -5.03
CA PHE A 124 -16.05 -5.00 -4.42
C PHE A 124 -16.71 -3.79 -5.09
N GLY A 125 -17.51 -4.00 -6.13
CA GLY A 125 -18.20 -2.93 -6.86
C GLY A 125 -17.22 -1.90 -7.43
N ASP A 126 -17.58 -0.63 -7.33
CA ASP A 126 -16.76 0.48 -7.84
C ASP A 126 -15.37 0.59 -7.18
N ALA A 127 -15.17 -0.01 -6.01
CA ALA A 127 -13.84 -0.04 -5.39
C ALA A 127 -12.79 -0.72 -6.27
N ALA A 128 -13.18 -1.61 -7.19
CA ALA A 128 -12.30 -2.23 -8.18
C ALA A 128 -11.61 -1.20 -9.10
N GLN A 129 -12.15 0.01 -9.25
CA GLN A 129 -11.53 1.13 -9.97
C GLN A 129 -10.26 1.64 -9.28
N SER A 130 -10.15 1.44 -7.96
CA SER A 130 -8.99 1.83 -7.17
C SER A 130 -7.88 0.78 -7.29
N ALA A 131 -7.34 0.64 -8.50
CA ALA A 131 -6.33 -0.34 -8.87
C ALA A 131 -5.15 0.32 -9.60
N PHE A 132 -4.00 -0.36 -9.60
CA PHE A 132 -2.89 -0.05 -10.49
C PHE A 132 -2.12 -1.32 -10.87
N CYS A 133 -1.43 -1.28 -12.04
CA CYS A 133 -0.80 -2.46 -12.63
C CYS A 133 0.73 -2.40 -12.50
N TYR A 134 1.21 -2.10 -11.30
CA TYR A 134 2.63 -2.16 -10.93
C TYR A 134 2.76 -2.32 -9.41
N TRP A 135 3.85 -2.94 -8.94
CA TRP A 135 4.23 -2.99 -7.52
C TRP A 135 5.74 -3.23 -7.43
N ALA A 136 6.18 -4.49 -7.36
CA ALA A 136 7.59 -4.85 -7.46
C ALA A 136 8.03 -5.07 -8.92
N THR A 137 7.46 -4.31 -9.86
CA THR A 137 7.71 -4.39 -11.31
C THR A 137 7.62 -3.00 -11.94
N ASP A 138 8.10 -2.85 -13.15
CA ASP A 138 7.91 -1.64 -13.96
C ASP A 138 6.92 -1.94 -15.09
N PRO A 139 5.90 -1.13 -15.34
CA PRO A 139 4.92 -1.35 -16.40
C PRO A 139 5.54 -1.55 -17.79
N MET A 140 6.63 -0.84 -18.07
CA MET A 140 7.32 -0.94 -19.36
C MET A 140 8.16 -2.22 -19.52
N ASP A 141 8.22 -3.08 -18.49
CA ASP A 141 8.80 -4.42 -18.62
C ASP A 141 7.87 -5.36 -19.39
N ASN A 142 6.56 -5.14 -19.35
CA ASN A 142 5.60 -5.94 -20.09
C ASN A 142 5.27 -5.30 -21.45
N PRO A 143 5.58 -5.94 -22.59
CA PRO A 143 5.28 -5.41 -23.91
C PRO A 143 3.79 -5.29 -24.21
N ASP A 144 2.95 -6.06 -23.55
CA ASP A 144 1.49 -6.05 -23.73
C ASP A 144 0.75 -5.15 -22.71
N TYR A 145 1.48 -4.34 -21.94
CA TYR A 145 0.90 -3.49 -20.88
C TYR A 145 -0.32 -2.68 -21.33
N PRO A 146 -0.30 -2.00 -22.51
CA PRO A 146 -1.47 -1.24 -22.97
C PRO A 146 -2.74 -2.08 -23.11
N LYS A 147 -2.63 -3.34 -23.57
CA LYS A 147 -3.80 -4.23 -23.74
C LYS A 147 -4.42 -4.61 -22.39
N PHE A 148 -3.58 -4.80 -21.36
CA PHE A 148 -4.06 -5.13 -20.02
C PHE A 148 -4.81 -3.96 -19.38
N ILE A 149 -4.31 -2.73 -19.50
CA ILE A 149 -5.00 -1.56 -18.93
C ILE A 149 -6.25 -1.17 -19.72
N ASP A 150 -6.30 -1.47 -21.02
CA ASP A 150 -7.49 -1.31 -21.86
C ASP A 150 -8.62 -2.25 -21.40
N ASP A 151 -8.30 -3.52 -21.07
CA ASP A 151 -9.27 -4.44 -20.48
C ASP A 151 -9.77 -3.94 -19.11
N VAL A 152 -8.90 -3.37 -18.26
CA VAL A 152 -9.34 -2.79 -16.98
C VAL A 152 -10.33 -1.66 -17.23
N TRP A 153 -10.01 -0.75 -18.15
CA TRP A 153 -10.90 0.36 -18.49
C TRP A 153 -12.26 -0.14 -19.03
N LYS A 154 -12.26 -1.13 -19.92
CA LYS A 154 -13.51 -1.70 -20.48
C LYS A 154 -14.39 -2.34 -19.42
N ILE A 155 -13.83 -2.89 -18.37
CA ILE A 155 -14.55 -3.60 -17.31
C ILE A 155 -14.95 -2.65 -16.17
N THR A 156 -14.04 -1.76 -15.77
CA THR A 156 -14.24 -0.89 -14.60
C THR A 156 -14.66 0.54 -14.95
N GLY A 157 -14.49 0.97 -16.21
CA GLY A 157 -14.68 2.35 -16.63
C GLY A 157 -13.58 3.31 -16.18
N TYR A 158 -12.46 2.80 -15.66
CA TYR A 158 -11.36 3.61 -15.16
C TYR A 158 -9.99 3.04 -15.57
N LEU A 159 -9.07 3.92 -16.02
CA LEU A 159 -7.70 3.51 -16.33
C LEU A 159 -6.85 3.45 -15.05
N PRO A 160 -6.17 2.33 -14.78
CA PRO A 160 -5.30 2.22 -13.63
C PRO A 160 -4.09 3.12 -13.78
N GLN A 161 -3.78 3.89 -12.72
CA GLN A 161 -2.60 4.77 -12.71
C GLN A 161 -1.34 4.03 -13.17
N THR A 162 -0.54 4.66 -14.03
CA THR A 162 0.74 4.13 -14.51
C THR A 162 1.90 4.91 -13.92
N THR A 163 2.85 4.20 -13.28
CA THR A 163 4.13 4.77 -12.83
C THR A 163 5.27 3.95 -13.40
N THR A 164 6.14 4.57 -14.19
CA THR A 164 7.32 3.92 -14.77
C THR A 164 8.60 4.68 -14.50
N ALA A 165 9.69 3.96 -14.30
CA ALA A 165 11.05 4.53 -14.30
C ALA A 165 11.80 4.29 -15.63
N ALA A 166 11.12 3.69 -16.60
CA ALA A 166 11.68 3.33 -17.91
C ALA A 166 10.89 3.91 -19.11
N PRO A 167 10.42 5.19 -19.09
CA PRO A 167 9.57 5.74 -20.16
C PRO A 167 10.30 5.82 -21.50
N LEU A 168 11.62 5.81 -21.51
CA LEU A 168 12.46 5.88 -22.69
C LEU A 168 12.89 4.52 -23.25
N ARG A 169 12.43 3.41 -22.66
CA ARG A 169 12.78 2.06 -23.12
C ARG A 169 12.11 1.73 -24.46
N ASP A 170 10.84 2.07 -24.54
CA ASP A 170 10.01 1.94 -25.72
C ASP A 170 9.09 3.16 -25.79
N THR A 171 9.54 4.19 -26.48
CA THR A 171 8.84 5.48 -26.53
C THR A 171 7.53 5.38 -27.31
N ALA A 172 7.43 4.46 -28.27
CA ALA A 172 6.18 4.22 -28.99
C ALA A 172 5.10 3.67 -28.05
N ARG A 173 5.43 2.66 -27.23
CA ARG A 173 4.52 2.12 -26.21
C ARG A 173 4.20 3.16 -25.14
N THR A 174 5.17 3.94 -24.72
CA THR A 174 4.92 5.01 -23.75
C THR A 174 3.91 6.01 -24.31
N ARG A 175 4.03 6.41 -25.58
CA ARG A 175 3.06 7.28 -26.26
C ARG A 175 1.68 6.64 -26.39
N GLU A 176 1.62 5.35 -26.70
CA GLU A 176 0.36 4.59 -26.72
C GLU A 176 -0.36 4.68 -25.36
N VAL A 177 0.36 4.48 -24.26
CA VAL A 177 -0.21 4.62 -22.90
C VAL A 177 -0.67 6.06 -22.65
N LEU A 178 0.16 7.06 -22.96
CA LEU A 178 -0.21 8.47 -22.77
C LEU A 178 -1.46 8.86 -23.56
N ALA A 179 -1.56 8.42 -24.82
CA ALA A 179 -2.73 8.66 -25.65
C ALA A 179 -3.99 8.02 -25.10
N MET A 180 -3.91 6.79 -24.56
CA MET A 180 -5.06 6.15 -23.89
C MET A 180 -5.54 6.97 -22.70
N PHE A 181 -4.63 7.54 -21.90
CA PHE A 181 -5.01 8.37 -20.76
C PHE A 181 -5.61 9.71 -21.19
N ASP A 182 -5.12 10.32 -22.26
CA ASP A 182 -5.67 11.55 -22.83
C ASP A 182 -7.07 11.31 -23.41
N ASP A 183 -7.25 10.26 -24.21
CA ASP A 183 -8.53 9.87 -24.81
C ASP A 183 -9.63 9.62 -23.75
N HIS A 184 -9.25 9.16 -22.57
CA HIS A 184 -10.19 8.87 -21.48
C HIS A 184 -10.23 9.95 -20.38
N GLY A 185 -9.57 11.09 -20.59
CA GLY A 185 -9.54 12.21 -19.65
C GLY A 185 -8.88 11.89 -18.32
N SER A 186 -7.97 10.93 -18.29
CA SER A 186 -7.26 10.50 -17.09
C SER A 186 -5.93 11.24 -16.96
N ILE A 187 -5.55 11.68 -15.76
CA ILE A 187 -4.44 12.63 -15.54
C ILE A 187 -3.32 12.07 -14.63
N THR A 188 -3.23 10.77 -14.41
CA THR A 188 -2.34 10.24 -13.38
C THR A 188 -1.25 9.33 -13.88
N ASN A 189 -0.51 9.77 -14.89
CA ASN A 189 0.74 9.10 -15.24
C ASN A 189 1.92 9.69 -14.47
N ARG A 190 2.89 8.86 -14.14
CA ARG A 190 4.11 9.26 -13.43
C ARG A 190 5.35 8.69 -14.09
N PHE A 191 6.37 9.54 -14.28
CA PHE A 191 7.70 9.08 -14.64
C PHE A 191 8.64 9.27 -13.46
N SER A 192 9.20 8.18 -12.93
CA SER A 192 10.23 8.22 -11.91
C SER A 192 11.58 8.56 -12.56
N VAL A 193 12.03 9.79 -12.41
CA VAL A 193 13.27 10.31 -12.99
C VAL A 193 14.46 9.97 -12.11
N LEU A 194 15.24 8.96 -12.51
CA LEU A 194 16.32 8.42 -11.68
C LEU A 194 17.62 9.23 -11.75
N THR A 195 17.86 9.92 -12.86
CA THR A 195 19.06 10.73 -13.08
C THR A 195 18.72 12.02 -13.85
N ARG A 196 19.60 13.02 -13.72
CA ARG A 196 19.49 14.26 -14.51
C ARG A 196 19.49 13.98 -16.02
N THR A 197 20.33 13.07 -16.50
CA THR A 197 20.38 12.68 -17.89
C THR A 197 19.04 12.09 -18.39
N ILE A 198 18.35 11.30 -17.53
CA ILE A 198 17.00 10.81 -17.88
C ILE A 198 16.02 11.97 -17.99
N LEU A 199 16.07 12.95 -17.08
CA LEU A 199 15.22 14.14 -17.17
C LEU A 199 15.41 14.90 -18.49
N GLU A 200 16.67 15.17 -18.84
CA GLU A 200 17.03 15.85 -20.09
C GLU A 200 16.51 15.07 -21.32
N ARG A 201 16.67 13.75 -21.31
CA ARG A 201 16.18 12.88 -22.39
C ARG A 201 14.65 12.79 -22.46
N VAL A 202 13.95 12.79 -21.32
CA VAL A 202 12.48 12.82 -21.28
C VAL A 202 11.97 14.10 -21.95
N HIS A 203 12.53 15.25 -21.59
CA HIS A 203 12.16 16.54 -22.21
C HIS A 203 12.62 16.68 -23.66
N ALA A 204 13.62 15.95 -24.12
CA ALA A 204 14.04 15.92 -25.51
C ALA A 204 13.18 14.98 -26.37
N GLU A 205 12.64 13.91 -25.77
CA GLU A 205 11.86 12.89 -26.48
C GLU A 205 10.37 13.23 -26.53
N PHE A 206 9.79 13.71 -25.42
CA PHE A 206 8.36 13.98 -25.33
C PHE A 206 8.07 15.47 -25.38
N THR A 207 7.02 15.83 -26.12
CA THR A 207 6.55 17.22 -26.19
C THR A 207 5.93 17.67 -24.86
N PRO A 208 5.81 19.00 -24.63
CA PRO A 208 5.09 19.52 -23.47
C PRO A 208 3.64 19.02 -23.39
N ASP A 209 2.96 18.87 -24.53
CA ASP A 209 1.59 18.38 -24.59
C ASP A 209 1.49 16.92 -24.16
N GLU A 210 2.42 16.06 -24.63
CA GLU A 210 2.50 14.65 -24.19
C GLU A 210 2.79 14.51 -22.67
N LEU A 211 3.53 15.46 -22.10
CA LEU A 211 3.87 15.47 -20.68
C LEU A 211 2.85 16.20 -19.80
N MET A 212 1.81 16.79 -20.34
CA MET A 212 0.85 17.59 -19.58
C MET A 212 0.13 16.78 -18.49
N GLY A 213 -0.19 15.50 -18.76
CA GLY A 213 -0.79 14.57 -17.81
C GLY A 213 0.22 13.71 -17.06
N VAL A 214 1.51 14.09 -17.01
CA VAL A 214 2.57 13.28 -16.41
C VAL A 214 3.25 14.01 -15.26
N GLU A 215 3.20 13.41 -14.06
CA GLU A 215 4.01 13.86 -12.93
C GLU A 215 5.45 13.34 -13.06
N LEU A 216 6.42 14.23 -13.17
CA LEU A 216 7.84 13.88 -13.14
C LEU A 216 8.32 13.76 -11.69
N VAL A 217 8.35 12.53 -11.15
CA VAL A 217 8.81 12.26 -9.79
C VAL A 217 10.33 12.21 -9.77
N LEU A 218 10.96 13.29 -9.30
CA LEU A 218 12.40 13.44 -9.29
C LEU A 218 13.05 12.58 -8.21
N GLN A 219 13.66 11.47 -8.62
CA GLN A 219 14.35 10.51 -7.75
C GLN A 219 15.88 10.62 -7.79
N ASN A 220 16.42 11.51 -8.62
CA ASN A 220 17.84 11.79 -8.75
C ASN A 220 18.41 12.45 -7.49
N LYS A 221 19.73 12.40 -7.32
CA LYS A 221 20.42 12.92 -6.11
C LYS A 221 20.23 14.43 -5.93
N GLU A 222 20.23 15.18 -7.01
CA GLU A 222 20.14 16.64 -7.02
C GLU A 222 18.76 17.14 -6.56
N ALA A 223 17.74 16.30 -6.64
CA ALA A 223 16.40 16.62 -6.14
C ALA A 223 16.30 16.62 -4.62
N LEU A 224 17.32 16.12 -3.92
CA LEU A 224 17.37 16.01 -2.46
C LEU A 224 16.15 15.32 -1.82
N MET A 225 15.46 14.49 -2.59
CA MET A 225 14.28 13.77 -2.12
C MET A 225 14.68 12.63 -1.20
N ILE A 226 14.20 12.68 0.04
CA ILE A 226 14.41 11.65 1.04
C ILE A 226 13.75 10.34 0.60
N LYS A 227 14.46 9.22 0.74
CA LYS A 227 13.95 7.89 0.39
C LYS A 227 13.25 7.26 1.58
N ALA A 228 12.15 6.57 1.31
CA ALA A 228 11.47 5.80 2.36
C ALA A 228 12.42 4.74 2.95
N PRO A 229 12.51 4.61 4.29
CA PRO A 229 13.42 3.69 4.95
C PRO A 229 12.90 2.24 4.91
N ALA A 230 12.61 1.75 3.70
CA ALA A 230 12.08 0.42 3.41
C ALA A 230 12.91 -0.30 2.36
N GLY A 231 12.84 -1.61 2.30
CA GLY A 231 13.48 -2.43 1.30
C GLY A 231 14.97 -2.14 1.11
N LYS A 232 15.42 -2.04 -0.15
CA LYS A 232 16.84 -1.77 -0.51
C LYS A 232 17.38 -0.46 0.08
N ALA A 233 16.53 0.58 0.19
CA ALA A 233 16.95 1.83 0.82
C ALA A 233 17.31 1.62 2.30
N ARG A 234 16.49 0.84 3.03
CA ARG A 234 16.75 0.48 4.41
C ARG A 234 18.01 -0.35 4.55
N GLU A 235 18.16 -1.41 3.75
CA GLU A 235 19.36 -2.27 3.76
C GLU A 235 20.63 -1.45 3.53
N ARG A 236 20.59 -0.50 2.60
CA ARG A 236 21.71 0.41 2.33
C ARG A 236 22.00 1.33 3.52
N ALA A 237 20.97 1.89 4.16
CA ALA A 237 21.13 2.73 5.33
C ALA A 237 21.75 1.95 6.51
N GLU A 238 21.30 0.72 6.73
CA GLU A 238 21.86 -0.17 7.75
C GLU A 238 23.32 -0.52 7.46
N ALA A 239 23.65 -0.83 6.21
CA ALA A 239 25.04 -1.09 5.80
C ALA A 239 25.95 0.15 5.95
N MET A 240 25.45 1.36 5.69
CA MET A 240 26.19 2.60 5.92
C MET A 240 26.48 2.82 7.42
N LYS A 241 25.45 2.63 8.27
CA LYS A 241 25.61 2.72 9.73
C LYS A 241 26.65 1.73 10.25
N ALA A 242 26.64 0.50 9.73
CA ALA A 242 27.62 -0.52 10.11
C ALA A 242 29.08 -0.13 9.74
N ARG A 243 29.27 0.74 8.74
CA ARG A 243 30.59 1.30 8.36
C ARG A 243 30.93 2.63 9.06
N GLY A 244 30.07 3.11 9.97
CA GLY A 244 30.24 4.41 10.64
C GLY A 244 29.90 5.62 9.77
N GLU A 245 29.22 5.41 8.64
CA GLU A 245 28.76 6.48 7.75
C GLU A 245 27.37 7.00 8.20
N ASP A 246 27.11 8.32 8.02
CA ASP A 246 25.80 8.89 8.33
C ASP A 246 24.83 8.71 7.14
N PRO A 247 23.78 7.90 7.26
CA PRO A 247 22.80 7.72 6.20
C PRO A 247 22.03 9.00 5.83
N LYS A 248 21.96 10.00 6.71
CA LYS A 248 21.33 11.32 6.41
C LYS A 248 22.00 12.02 5.25
N LEU A 249 23.32 11.92 5.16
CA LEU A 249 24.09 12.50 4.06
C LEU A 249 23.76 11.87 2.69
N SER A 250 23.15 10.69 2.69
CA SER A 250 22.75 9.95 1.49
C SER A 250 21.23 10.01 1.23
N LEU A 251 20.49 10.89 1.91
CA LEU A 251 19.04 11.01 1.80
C LEU A 251 18.28 9.72 2.15
N LEU A 252 18.89 8.86 2.96
CA LEU A 252 18.32 7.55 3.38
C LEU A 252 17.64 7.59 4.75
N GLN A 253 17.56 8.76 5.38
CA GLN A 253 16.81 8.94 6.62
C GLN A 253 15.61 9.82 6.40
N GLY A 254 14.47 9.19 6.26
CA GLY A 254 13.18 9.80 6.55
C GLY A 254 12.62 9.14 7.80
N ASP A 255 12.05 9.95 8.68
CA ASP A 255 11.50 9.45 9.93
C ASP A 255 10.13 8.87 9.64
N HIS A 256 9.94 7.89 8.80
CA HIS A 256 8.60 7.48 8.91
C HIS A 256 7.80 6.80 7.89
N SER A 257 8.04 6.83 6.69
CA SER A 257 7.02 6.39 5.78
C SER A 257 7.40 5.13 5.04
N THR A 258 6.42 4.36 4.77
CA THR A 258 6.46 3.33 3.75
C THR A 258 6.14 3.97 2.39
N ILE A 259 6.59 3.35 1.30
CA ILE A 259 6.07 3.63 -0.05
C ILE A 259 4.90 2.70 -0.40
N ALA A 260 4.64 1.69 0.42
CA ALA A 260 3.49 0.82 0.26
C ALA A 260 2.20 1.61 0.53
N CYS A 261 1.21 1.45 -0.32
CA CYS A 261 -0.05 2.20 -0.23
C CYS A 261 -1.30 1.33 -0.24
N VAL A 262 -1.22 0.07 -0.63
CA VAL A 262 -2.38 -0.83 -0.77
C VAL A 262 -2.83 -1.36 0.58
N SER A 263 -4.12 -1.20 0.90
CA SER A 263 -4.83 -1.99 1.92
C SER A 263 -5.90 -2.83 1.22
N GLY A 264 -5.52 -4.05 0.87
CA GLY A 264 -6.30 -4.96 0.07
C GLY A 264 -5.42 -6.04 -0.55
N PHE A 265 -5.36 -6.14 -1.87
CA PHE A 265 -4.78 -7.28 -2.54
C PHE A 265 -3.56 -6.92 -3.38
N LEU A 266 -2.54 -7.78 -3.34
CA LEU A 266 -1.41 -7.78 -4.26
C LEU A 266 -1.49 -9.07 -5.09
N VAL A 267 -1.69 -8.91 -6.39
CA VAL A 267 -1.91 -10.03 -7.33
C VAL A 267 -0.74 -10.10 -8.29
N ASN A 268 -0.02 -11.22 -8.29
CA ASN A 268 1.03 -11.49 -9.29
C ASN A 268 0.49 -12.47 -10.34
N MET A 269 0.25 -11.97 -11.54
CA MET A 269 -0.33 -12.78 -12.63
C MET A 269 0.65 -13.82 -13.18
N VAL A 270 1.95 -13.58 -13.12
CA VAL A 270 2.98 -14.53 -13.58
C VAL A 270 3.05 -15.73 -12.66
N LYS A 271 2.96 -15.50 -11.33
CA LYS A 271 3.04 -16.55 -10.31
C LYS A 271 1.70 -17.18 -9.98
N GLY A 272 0.60 -16.59 -10.42
CA GLY A 272 -0.73 -17.00 -9.99
C GLY A 272 -0.89 -16.89 -8.47
N THR A 273 -0.47 -15.77 -7.87
CA THR A 273 -0.57 -15.56 -6.42
C THR A 273 -1.36 -14.31 -6.09
N VAL A 274 -2.15 -14.39 -5.03
CA VAL A 274 -2.79 -13.24 -4.41
C VAL A 274 -2.44 -13.19 -2.93
N GLN A 275 -2.09 -11.98 -2.46
CA GLN A 275 -1.75 -11.70 -1.07
C GLN A 275 -2.68 -10.61 -0.55
N MET A 276 -3.17 -10.76 0.68
CA MET A 276 -3.81 -9.67 1.40
C MET A 276 -2.76 -8.87 2.14
N ILE A 277 -2.66 -7.57 1.82
CA ILE A 277 -1.60 -6.71 2.32
C ILE A 277 -2.13 -5.41 2.91
N THR A 278 -1.33 -4.78 3.76
CA THR A 278 -1.61 -3.44 4.30
C THR A 278 -0.30 -2.71 4.62
N PRO A 279 -0.20 -1.39 4.40
CA PRO A 279 0.98 -0.62 4.73
C PRO A 279 1.32 -0.70 6.22
N THR A 280 2.61 -0.65 6.53
CA THR A 280 3.09 -0.54 7.92
C THR A 280 4.43 0.19 7.94
N ARG A 281 4.82 0.66 9.11
CA ARG A 281 6.18 1.17 9.30
C ARG A 281 7.19 0.04 9.07
N PRO A 282 8.22 0.25 8.24
CA PRO A 282 9.25 -0.76 8.02
C PRO A 282 9.94 -1.18 9.33
N ASN A 283 10.06 -2.48 9.54
CA ASN A 283 10.70 -3.06 10.72
C ASN A 283 11.45 -4.35 10.34
N VAL A 284 11.96 -5.07 11.31
CA VAL A 284 12.71 -6.31 11.05
C VAL A 284 11.87 -7.38 10.36
N ARG A 285 10.57 -7.49 10.72
CA ARG A 285 9.65 -8.46 10.14
C ARG A 285 9.12 -8.00 8.79
N TRP A 286 8.74 -6.72 8.68
CA TRP A 286 8.11 -6.12 7.51
C TRP A 286 9.05 -5.11 6.84
N LYS A 287 10.18 -5.61 6.34
CA LYS A 287 11.28 -4.79 5.80
C LYS A 287 10.84 -3.87 4.66
N ASN A 288 9.86 -4.30 3.87
CA ASN A 288 9.37 -3.58 2.70
C ASN A 288 8.25 -2.58 3.03
N GLY A 289 7.91 -2.40 4.32
CA GLY A 289 6.92 -1.41 4.73
C GLY A 289 5.47 -1.78 4.45
N TYR A 290 5.17 -3.07 4.32
CA TYR A 290 3.82 -3.61 4.30
C TYR A 290 3.76 -4.97 4.98
N LYS A 291 2.62 -5.27 5.61
CA LYS A 291 2.30 -6.57 6.18
C LYS A 291 1.69 -7.45 5.10
N ILE A 292 1.99 -8.75 5.14
CA ILE A 292 1.31 -9.78 4.34
C ILE A 292 0.50 -10.61 5.33
N LEU A 293 -0.83 -10.49 5.24
CA LEU A 293 -1.76 -11.14 6.16
C LEU A 293 -2.12 -12.56 5.71
N GLY A 294 -1.96 -12.85 4.44
CA GLY A 294 -2.17 -14.17 3.88
C GLY A 294 -1.72 -14.23 2.42
N THR A 295 -1.46 -15.44 1.95
CA THR A 295 -1.11 -15.72 0.53
C THR A 295 -1.93 -16.89 0.05
N ARG A 296 -2.47 -16.81 -1.16
CA ARG A 296 -3.17 -17.90 -1.85
C ARG A 296 -2.67 -18.01 -3.28
N PHE A 297 -2.89 -19.18 -3.89
CA PHE A 297 -2.53 -19.46 -5.27
C PHE A 297 -3.78 -19.58 -6.11
N PHE A 298 -3.68 -19.21 -7.39
CA PHE A 298 -4.74 -19.39 -8.38
C PHE A 298 -4.14 -19.70 -9.76
N ASP A 299 -4.91 -20.42 -10.57
CA ASP A 299 -4.61 -20.79 -11.95
C ASP A 299 -5.82 -20.60 -12.89
N SER A 300 -6.93 -20.19 -12.32
CA SER A 300 -8.20 -19.98 -13.01
C SER A 300 -9.02 -18.90 -12.31
N VAL A 301 -10.01 -18.35 -12.98
CA VAL A 301 -10.95 -17.36 -12.39
C VAL A 301 -11.65 -17.94 -11.16
N LYS A 302 -12.06 -19.21 -11.23
CA LYS A 302 -12.71 -19.89 -10.10
C LYS A 302 -11.80 -19.99 -8.88
N SER A 303 -10.56 -20.43 -9.08
CA SER A 303 -9.59 -20.54 -7.98
C SER A 303 -9.14 -19.16 -7.47
N TYR A 304 -9.11 -18.12 -8.33
CA TYR A 304 -8.87 -16.75 -7.92
C TYR A 304 -9.97 -16.24 -6.97
N ARG A 305 -11.25 -16.42 -7.35
CA ARG A 305 -12.38 -16.08 -6.49
C ARG A 305 -12.27 -16.77 -5.12
N GLY A 306 -12.08 -18.10 -5.11
CA GLY A 306 -11.93 -18.84 -3.85
C GLY A 306 -10.71 -18.39 -3.03
N ALA A 307 -9.66 -17.92 -3.68
CA ALA A 307 -8.49 -17.35 -3.01
C ALA A 307 -8.83 -16.03 -2.32
N ILE A 308 -9.57 -15.12 -2.98
CA ILE A 308 -10.05 -13.86 -2.39
C ILE A 308 -10.99 -14.14 -1.21
N ASP A 309 -12.00 -15.01 -1.40
CA ASP A 309 -12.95 -15.38 -0.35
C ASP A 309 -12.21 -15.93 0.89
N SER A 310 -11.25 -16.84 0.69
CA SER A 310 -10.44 -17.39 1.77
C SER A 310 -9.57 -16.35 2.50
N LEU A 311 -9.08 -15.33 1.80
CA LEU A 311 -8.33 -14.23 2.43
C LEU A 311 -9.25 -13.31 3.24
N LEU A 312 -10.45 -13.04 2.72
CA LEU A 312 -11.46 -12.26 3.42
C LEU A 312 -11.96 -12.99 4.68
N ASP A 313 -12.13 -14.32 4.59
CA ASP A 313 -12.52 -15.13 5.75
C ASP A 313 -11.45 -15.17 6.84
N ALA A 314 -10.18 -15.11 6.45
CA ALA A 314 -9.06 -15.02 7.38
C ALA A 314 -8.85 -13.60 7.96
N ALA A 315 -9.48 -12.57 7.36
CA ALA A 315 -9.36 -11.20 7.87
C ALA A 315 -10.14 -11.04 9.17
N THR A 316 -9.45 -10.67 10.24
CA THR A 316 -10.09 -10.38 11.52
C THR A 316 -10.96 -9.13 11.41
N VAL A 317 -12.25 -9.27 11.65
CA VAL A 317 -13.22 -8.16 11.63
C VAL A 317 -13.88 -7.94 12.99
N GLU A 318 -13.84 -8.95 13.86
CA GLU A 318 -14.38 -8.95 15.20
C GLU A 318 -13.37 -9.58 16.16
N LEU A 319 -13.44 -9.24 17.44
CA LEU A 319 -12.68 -9.89 18.48
C LEU A 319 -13.33 -11.23 18.85
N HIS A 320 -12.56 -12.31 18.82
CA HIS A 320 -13.02 -13.64 19.24
C HIS A 320 -12.51 -13.99 20.64
N SER A 321 -13.27 -14.78 21.38
CA SER A 321 -12.98 -15.09 22.79
C SER A 321 -11.61 -15.72 23.03
N ASP A 322 -11.10 -16.48 22.09
CA ASP A 322 -9.79 -17.14 22.11
C ASP A 322 -8.66 -16.32 21.49
N GLN A 323 -9.00 -15.13 20.92
CA GLN A 323 -8.03 -14.26 20.29
C GLN A 323 -7.13 -13.58 21.32
N PRO A 324 -5.79 -13.70 21.19
CA PRO A 324 -4.86 -12.94 22.01
C PRO A 324 -5.01 -11.43 21.81
N VAL A 325 -5.04 -10.67 22.90
CA VAL A 325 -5.19 -9.22 22.87
C VAL A 325 -3.99 -8.56 23.52
N ARG A 326 -3.29 -7.74 22.75
CA ARG A 326 -2.22 -6.88 23.25
C ARG A 326 -2.09 -5.60 22.43
N LEU A 327 -1.55 -4.58 23.07
CA LEU A 327 -1.27 -3.31 22.37
C LEU A 327 -0.15 -3.47 21.34
N ARG A 328 -0.21 -2.65 20.29
CA ARG A 328 0.89 -2.57 19.33
C ARG A 328 2.17 -2.12 20.02
N ALA A 329 3.29 -2.73 19.64
CA ALA A 329 4.59 -2.48 20.25
C ALA A 329 5.16 -1.06 20.00
N ASP A 330 4.60 -0.30 19.05
CA ASP A 330 5.01 1.08 18.76
C ASP A 330 4.31 2.13 19.65
N LEU A 331 3.28 1.73 20.40
CA LEU A 331 2.54 2.62 21.29
C LEU A 331 3.29 2.84 22.59
N GLN A 332 3.40 4.10 23.01
CA GLN A 332 3.80 4.48 24.35
C GLN A 332 2.56 4.61 25.21
N VAL A 333 2.60 4.07 26.42
CA VAL A 333 1.44 4.04 27.34
C VAL A 333 1.79 4.80 28.61
N GLU A 334 0.98 5.80 28.95
CA GLU A 334 1.16 6.64 30.11
C GLU A 334 -0.11 6.66 30.97
N ASP A 335 0.04 6.72 32.30
CA ASP A 335 -1.09 6.90 33.19
C ASP A 335 -1.63 8.34 33.10
N THR A 336 -2.94 8.48 33.22
CA THR A 336 -3.65 9.75 33.32
C THR A 336 -4.47 9.78 34.61
N GLU A 337 -4.99 10.95 35.00
CA GLU A 337 -5.84 11.08 36.20
C GLU A 337 -7.10 10.18 36.17
N ARG A 338 -7.56 9.79 34.96
CA ARG A 338 -8.82 9.06 34.75
C ARG A 338 -8.62 7.71 34.05
N GLY A 339 -7.38 7.25 33.89
CA GLY A 339 -7.11 6.02 33.17
C GLY A 339 -5.70 5.97 32.60
N PHE A 340 -5.58 5.65 31.32
CA PHE A 340 -4.31 5.66 30.62
C PHE A 340 -4.46 6.21 29.19
N ALA A 341 -3.39 6.76 28.68
CA ALA A 341 -3.31 7.22 27.31
C ALA A 341 -2.26 6.42 26.53
N MET A 342 -2.58 6.16 25.27
CA MET A 342 -1.69 5.51 24.32
C MET A 342 -1.28 6.53 23.27
N PHE A 343 0.02 6.64 23.05
CA PHE A 343 0.60 7.61 22.12
C PHE A 343 1.27 6.87 20.97
N SER A 344 0.96 7.32 19.78
CA SER A 344 1.77 7.08 18.60
C SER A 344 2.38 8.39 18.13
N LYS A 345 3.04 8.40 16.97
CA LYS A 345 3.64 9.62 16.41
C LYS A 345 2.64 10.74 16.10
N SER A 346 1.37 10.42 15.87
CA SER A 346 0.37 11.39 15.41
C SER A 346 -0.94 11.35 16.18
N ILE A 347 -1.17 10.32 16.97
CA ILE A 347 -2.46 10.08 17.63
C ILE A 347 -2.23 9.87 19.12
N ARG A 348 -3.05 10.55 19.93
CA ARG A 348 -3.25 10.27 21.35
C ARG A 348 -4.63 9.67 21.52
N HIS A 349 -4.69 8.45 22.00
CA HIS A 349 -5.94 7.77 22.36
C HIS A 349 -6.00 7.61 23.89
N GLU A 350 -7.10 8.03 24.50
CA GLU A 350 -7.26 7.99 25.95
C GLU A 350 -8.37 7.02 26.34
N CYS A 351 -8.03 6.06 27.16
CA CYS A 351 -8.96 5.11 27.75
C CYS A 351 -9.40 5.62 29.13
N ARG A 352 -10.70 5.83 29.33
CA ARG A 352 -11.29 6.42 30.53
C ARG A 352 -12.38 5.53 31.11
N ALA A 353 -12.01 4.41 31.69
CA ALA A 353 -12.93 3.50 32.36
C ALA A 353 -12.50 3.22 33.81
N SER A 354 -13.42 2.81 34.64
CA SER A 354 -13.15 2.50 36.06
C SER A 354 -12.09 1.41 36.27
N PHE A 355 -12.04 0.42 35.38
CA PHE A 355 -11.12 -0.72 35.39
C PHE A 355 -9.79 -0.50 34.65
N ASN A 356 -9.45 0.74 34.33
CA ASN A 356 -8.30 1.04 33.48
C ASN A 356 -6.96 0.51 33.98
N ALA A 357 -6.70 0.53 35.26
CA ALA A 357 -5.44 0.03 35.82
C ALA A 357 -5.27 -1.47 35.56
N ASP A 358 -6.32 -2.25 35.77
CA ASP A 358 -6.32 -3.68 35.50
C ASP A 358 -6.25 -3.98 34.03
N LEU A 359 -7.07 -3.31 33.20
CA LEU A 359 -7.07 -3.45 31.74
C LEU A 359 -5.69 -3.12 31.14
N LYS A 360 -5.06 -2.02 31.55
CA LYS A 360 -3.71 -1.63 31.12
C LYS A 360 -2.71 -2.74 31.38
N GLY A 361 -2.72 -3.31 32.60
CA GLY A 361 -1.84 -4.41 32.98
C GLY A 361 -2.04 -5.65 32.09
N LEU A 362 -3.30 -6.03 31.82
CA LEU A 362 -3.66 -7.16 30.97
C LEU A 362 -3.22 -6.96 29.51
N LEU A 363 -3.42 -5.77 28.97
CA LEU A 363 -3.02 -5.43 27.59
C LEU A 363 -1.50 -5.37 27.41
N LEU A 364 -0.77 -4.86 28.40
CA LEU A 364 0.70 -4.75 28.36
C LEU A 364 1.38 -6.11 28.53
N SER A 365 0.80 -7.03 29.33
CA SER A 365 1.34 -8.39 29.46
C SER A 365 1.29 -9.16 28.13
N GLY A 366 0.23 -8.94 27.33
CA GLY A 366 0.02 -9.62 26.06
C GLY A 366 -0.24 -11.13 26.17
N GLU A 367 -0.51 -11.63 27.39
CA GLU A 367 -0.71 -13.05 27.67
C GLU A 367 -2.18 -13.47 27.72
N HIS A 368 -3.08 -12.49 27.56
CA HIS A 368 -4.51 -12.71 27.72
C HIS A 368 -5.25 -12.72 26.39
N THR A 369 -6.28 -13.56 26.32
CA THR A 369 -7.25 -13.54 25.22
C THR A 369 -8.37 -12.55 25.54
N TYR A 370 -9.12 -12.14 24.51
CA TYR A 370 -10.31 -11.29 24.67
C TYR A 370 -11.28 -11.85 25.70
N GLY A 371 -11.65 -13.13 25.59
CA GLY A 371 -12.55 -13.77 26.54
C GLY A 371 -11.99 -13.82 27.96
N SER A 372 -10.69 -14.04 28.15
CA SER A 372 -10.08 -14.06 29.49
C SER A 372 -10.03 -12.67 30.15
N ILE A 373 -9.85 -11.60 29.33
CA ILE A 373 -9.93 -10.22 29.83
C ILE A 373 -11.36 -9.89 30.27
N LEU A 374 -12.37 -10.21 29.42
CA LEU A 374 -13.78 -10.04 29.77
C LEU A 374 -14.12 -10.78 31.08
N GLN A 375 -13.80 -12.08 31.17
CA GLN A 375 -14.10 -12.89 32.32
C GLN A 375 -13.46 -12.32 33.59
N ARG A 376 -12.23 -11.85 33.53
CA ARG A 376 -11.51 -11.30 34.67
C ARG A 376 -12.11 -9.98 35.15
N LEU A 377 -12.38 -9.05 34.24
CA LEU A 377 -12.90 -7.73 34.61
C LEU A 377 -14.36 -7.82 35.10
N VAL A 378 -15.19 -8.63 34.46
CA VAL A 378 -16.57 -8.91 34.93
C VAL A 378 -16.56 -9.63 36.27
N GLY A 379 -15.62 -10.54 36.48
CA GLY A 379 -15.41 -11.18 37.77
C GLY A 379 -15.01 -10.22 38.89
N ASN A 380 -14.42 -9.10 38.57
CA ASN A 380 -14.12 -8.00 39.50
C ASN A 380 -15.31 -7.03 39.70
N GLY A 381 -16.45 -7.29 39.06
CA GLY A 381 -17.70 -6.51 39.21
C GLY A 381 -17.93 -5.45 38.18
N GLU A 382 -17.13 -5.45 37.09
CA GLU A 382 -17.31 -4.48 35.98
C GLU A 382 -18.44 -4.93 35.05
N ASP A 383 -19.09 -3.96 34.39
CA ASP A 383 -20.16 -4.22 33.44
C ASP A 383 -19.58 -4.81 32.13
N VAL A 384 -20.11 -5.96 31.72
CA VAL A 384 -19.62 -6.69 30.53
C VAL A 384 -19.73 -5.84 29.26
N LEU A 385 -20.80 -5.07 29.09
CA LEU A 385 -21.00 -4.25 27.88
C LEU A 385 -20.00 -3.09 27.82
N VAL A 386 -19.65 -2.53 28.98
CA VAL A 386 -18.66 -1.45 29.03
C VAL A 386 -17.26 -1.97 28.76
N VAL A 387 -16.90 -3.15 29.32
CA VAL A 387 -15.59 -3.78 29.03
C VAL A 387 -15.48 -4.15 27.55
N ASP A 388 -16.53 -4.76 27.02
CA ASP A 388 -16.63 -5.14 25.61
C ASP A 388 -16.42 -3.92 24.70
N GLN A 389 -17.20 -2.86 24.90
CA GLN A 389 -17.11 -1.64 24.14
C GLN A 389 -15.70 -1.02 24.13
N VAL A 390 -15.03 -1.02 25.30
CA VAL A 390 -13.66 -0.48 25.40
C VAL A 390 -12.68 -1.33 24.59
N LEU A 391 -12.79 -2.65 24.63
CA LEU A 391 -11.94 -3.55 23.85
C LEU A 391 -12.20 -3.43 22.34
N GLU A 392 -13.48 -3.33 21.94
CA GLU A 392 -13.87 -3.06 20.56
C GLU A 392 -13.34 -1.71 20.08
N ASP A 393 -13.44 -0.64 20.86
CA ASP A 393 -12.91 0.67 20.52
C ASP A 393 -11.39 0.62 20.27
N LEU A 394 -10.66 -0.10 21.13
CA LEU A 394 -9.22 -0.31 20.94
C LEU A 394 -8.92 -1.06 19.64
N PHE A 395 -9.71 -2.08 19.33
CA PHE A 395 -9.58 -2.88 18.12
C PHE A 395 -9.90 -2.07 16.86
N LEU A 396 -11.07 -1.41 16.82
CA LEU A 396 -11.54 -0.64 15.68
C LEU A 396 -10.60 0.54 15.36
N ASN A 397 -9.99 1.14 16.38
CA ASN A 397 -8.97 2.18 16.19
C ASN A 397 -7.59 1.64 15.80
N GLY A 398 -7.46 0.32 15.58
CA GLY A 398 -6.21 -0.31 15.17
C GLY A 398 -5.09 -0.21 16.20
N LEU A 399 -5.42 -0.15 17.49
CA LEU A 399 -4.45 -0.06 18.59
C LEU A 399 -3.96 -1.42 19.08
N LEU A 400 -4.68 -2.48 18.73
CA LEU A 400 -4.31 -3.85 19.04
C LEU A 400 -3.45 -4.49 17.94
N MET A 401 -2.64 -5.47 18.31
CA MET A 401 -1.83 -6.25 17.37
C MET A 401 -2.70 -7.29 16.66
N GLU A 402 -2.77 -7.25 15.32
CA GLU A 402 -3.53 -8.20 14.50
C GLU A 402 -2.70 -9.35 13.93
N ASP A 403 -1.38 -9.22 13.87
CA ASP A 403 -0.49 -10.20 13.25
C ASP A 403 -0.06 -11.34 14.21
N ILE A 404 -0.75 -11.50 15.33
CA ILE A 404 -0.52 -12.57 16.30
C ILE A 404 -1.05 -13.91 15.77
N ASP A 405 -2.25 -13.89 15.18
CA ASP A 405 -3.00 -15.09 14.81
C ASP A 405 -2.38 -15.86 13.64
N LEU A 406 -1.67 -15.15 12.77
CA LEU A 406 -0.99 -15.76 11.64
C LEU A 406 0.21 -16.63 12.02
N ARG A 407 0.72 -16.49 13.24
CA ARG A 407 1.82 -17.32 13.75
C ARG A 407 1.35 -18.65 14.29
N ASP A 408 0.21 -18.63 14.95
CA ASP A 408 -0.32 -19.79 15.67
C ASP A 408 -1.14 -20.71 14.75
N ALA A 409 -1.65 -20.15 13.67
CA ALA A 409 -2.43 -20.91 12.69
C ALA A 409 -1.60 -21.89 11.82
N GLY A 410 -0.29 -21.99 12.02
CA GLY A 410 0.58 -22.90 11.27
C GLY A 410 0.69 -22.57 9.77
N VAL A 411 0.05 -21.49 9.33
CA VAL A 411 -0.05 -21.10 7.90
C VAL A 411 1.29 -20.63 7.33
N LEU A 412 2.27 -20.34 8.20
CA LEU A 412 3.58 -19.82 7.82
C LEU A 412 4.73 -20.79 8.14
N SER A 413 4.47 -22.06 8.46
CA SER A 413 5.52 -23.06 8.52
C SER A 413 5.88 -23.49 7.09
N PRO A 414 7.14 -23.28 6.65
CA PRO A 414 7.59 -23.71 5.32
C PRO A 414 7.49 -25.22 5.06
N GLY A 415 7.10 -26.01 6.05
CA GLY A 415 7.02 -27.45 5.99
C GLY A 415 5.63 -28.06 5.79
N ALA A 416 4.54 -27.28 5.83
CA ALA A 416 3.18 -27.81 5.68
C ALA A 416 2.62 -27.71 4.24
N MET A 417 3.34 -27.06 3.33
CA MET A 417 3.02 -27.08 1.91
C MET A 417 3.72 -28.30 1.31
N GLY A 418 2.96 -29.38 1.17
CA GLY A 418 3.40 -30.54 0.37
C GLY A 418 3.91 -30.04 -0.97
N ALA A 419 5.15 -30.37 -1.25
CA ALA A 419 5.84 -30.06 -2.49
C ALA A 419 5.02 -30.54 -3.69
N ARG A 420 4.19 -29.67 -4.26
CA ARG A 420 3.81 -29.75 -5.66
C ARG A 420 4.74 -28.81 -6.40
N THR A 421 5.86 -29.38 -6.79
CA THR A 421 6.77 -28.82 -7.78
C THR A 421 6.00 -28.74 -9.09
N THR A 422 5.31 -27.63 -9.32
CA THR A 422 4.95 -27.24 -10.68
C THR A 422 6.17 -26.57 -11.25
N VAL A 423 6.97 -27.34 -11.97
CA VAL A 423 8.01 -26.84 -12.86
C VAL A 423 7.30 -25.94 -13.86
N ALA A 424 7.50 -24.63 -13.76
CA ALA A 424 7.15 -23.71 -14.82
C ALA A 424 8.00 -24.12 -16.03
N GLN A 425 7.36 -24.67 -17.06
CA GLN A 425 8.04 -24.86 -18.33
C GLN A 425 8.49 -23.50 -18.85
N PRO A 426 9.76 -23.35 -19.26
CA PRO A 426 10.21 -22.13 -19.91
C PRO A 426 9.42 -21.96 -21.20
N ILE A 427 8.71 -20.84 -21.31
CA ILE A 427 8.11 -20.43 -22.57
C ILE A 427 9.27 -20.14 -23.52
N ALA A 428 9.31 -20.91 -24.59
CA ALA A 428 10.29 -20.77 -25.65
C ALA A 428 10.24 -19.34 -26.22
N SER A 429 11.42 -18.81 -26.46
CA SER A 429 11.75 -17.50 -27.03
C SER A 429 11.05 -17.25 -28.36
#